data_e02e04d6694cf8526b7313512def18c1
#
_entry.id   e02e04d6694cf8526b7313512def18c1
#
_cell.length_a   1.000
_cell.length_b   1.000
_cell.length_c   1.000
_cell.angle_alpha   90.00
_cell.angle_beta   90.00
_cell.angle_gamma   90.00
#
_symmetry.space_group_name_H-M   'P 1'
#
loop_
_entity.id
_entity.type
_entity.pdbx_description
1 polymer ?
#
loop_
_entity_poly.entity_id
_entity_poly.type
_entity_poly.pdbx_seq_one_letter_code
_entity_poly.pdbx_strand_id
1 'polypeptide(L)'
;TKIGTSLLKLYTSLWFLFFKQYDIFSAIFLEQIYRQFCAGLDHKTSMKTVNKLFSKNVYSYLHYSVEGGKNDASFDIHCQSVINSIEFASTKKNLPFTVFKPTAIGRITEYEKSDVNQSIYNRFDRICKIAFEKNIKILIDAEESWVQDSIDNLVEMMMKKYNKENTIVFNTVQMYRHDRLDYLKTLLESAKKNNFKIGVKLVRGAYIEKENKRAKSLKYESPICVSK
;
A
#
# COMPACT_ATOMS: atom_id res chain seq x y z
N THR A 1 -7.51 -13.97 -14.52
CA THR A 1 -8.75 -14.68 -14.90
C THR A 1 -9.15 -15.61 -13.76
N LYS A 2 -10.46 -15.74 -13.42
CA LYS A 2 -10.98 -16.63 -12.34
C LYS A 2 -10.47 -18.09 -12.44
N ILE A 3 -10.19 -18.55 -13.64
CA ILE A 3 -9.64 -19.88 -13.93
C ILE A 3 -8.19 -20.02 -13.41
N GLY A 4 -7.35 -19.01 -13.56
CA GLY A 4 -5.96 -19.05 -13.10
C GLY A 4 -5.82 -19.10 -11.57
N THR A 5 -6.66 -18.35 -10.84
CA THR A 5 -6.67 -18.38 -9.37
C THR A 5 -7.24 -19.65 -8.78
N SER A 6 -8.25 -20.26 -9.44
CA SER A 6 -8.82 -21.55 -9.02
C SER A 6 -7.87 -22.70 -9.30
N LEU A 7 -7.18 -22.71 -10.44
CA LEU A 7 -6.15 -23.69 -10.76
C LEU A 7 -4.94 -23.56 -9.80
N LEU A 8 -4.54 -22.35 -9.46
CA LEU A 8 -3.44 -22.15 -8.51
C LEU A 8 -3.82 -22.63 -7.09
N LYS A 9 -5.06 -22.35 -6.63
CA LYS A 9 -5.59 -22.86 -5.35
C LYS A 9 -5.72 -24.39 -5.35
N LEU A 10 -6.17 -24.98 -6.44
CA LEU A 10 -6.26 -26.45 -6.59
C LEU A 10 -4.86 -27.07 -6.62
N TYR A 11 -3.91 -26.47 -7.34
CA TYR A 11 -2.54 -26.94 -7.42
C TYR A 11 -1.82 -26.87 -6.07
N THR A 12 -1.97 -25.76 -5.33
CA THR A 12 -1.40 -25.62 -3.98
C THR A 12 -2.04 -26.60 -2.99
N SER A 13 -3.36 -26.86 -3.06
CA SER A 13 -4.05 -27.81 -2.17
C SER A 13 -3.64 -29.24 -2.46
N LEU A 14 -3.55 -29.66 -3.73
CA LEU A 14 -3.08 -30.98 -4.14
C LEU A 14 -1.59 -31.15 -3.81
N TRP A 15 -0.78 -30.09 -4.00
CA TRP A 15 0.63 -30.11 -3.62
C TRP A 15 0.83 -30.35 -2.13
N PHE A 16 0.11 -29.65 -1.25
CA PHE A 16 0.17 -29.85 0.20
C PHE A 16 -0.25 -31.27 0.62
N LEU A 17 -1.17 -31.90 -0.08
CA LEU A 17 -1.63 -33.25 0.22
C LEU A 17 -0.62 -34.33 -0.23
N PHE A 18 0.05 -34.14 -1.39
CA PHE A 18 0.93 -35.16 -1.97
C PHE A 18 2.39 -35.04 -1.53
N PHE A 19 2.87 -33.83 -1.17
CA PHE A 19 4.31 -33.56 -0.98
C PHE A 19 4.70 -33.21 0.47
N LYS A 20 3.84 -33.46 1.44
CA LYS A 20 4.15 -33.29 2.88
C LYS A 20 5.35 -34.11 3.36
N GLN A 21 5.91 -34.99 2.49
CA GLN A 21 6.98 -35.92 2.81
C GLN A 21 8.31 -35.64 2.05
N TYR A 22 8.37 -34.59 1.18
CA TYR A 22 9.57 -34.30 0.37
C TYR A 22 10.02 -32.84 0.52
N ASP A 23 10.82 -32.59 1.56
CA ASP A 23 11.31 -31.21 1.89
C ASP A 23 12.12 -30.53 0.76
N ILE A 24 12.85 -31.30 -0.06
CA ILE A 24 13.71 -30.75 -1.11
C ILE A 24 12.90 -30.21 -2.31
N PHE A 25 11.89 -30.95 -2.77
CA PHE A 25 11.05 -30.52 -3.89
C PHE A 25 10.14 -29.33 -3.52
N SER A 26 9.65 -29.32 -2.28
CA SER A 26 8.88 -28.17 -1.77
C SER A 26 9.73 -26.93 -1.66
N ALA A 27 10.98 -27.03 -1.24
CA ALA A 27 11.91 -25.89 -1.15
C ALA A 27 12.23 -25.30 -2.54
N ILE A 28 12.52 -26.15 -3.55
CA ILE A 28 12.78 -25.70 -4.92
C ILE A 28 11.54 -25.02 -5.52
N PHE A 29 10.36 -25.57 -5.30
CA PHE A 29 9.11 -25.00 -5.82
C PHE A 29 8.74 -23.68 -5.13
N LEU A 30 8.88 -23.60 -3.81
CA LEU A 30 8.69 -22.39 -3.04
C LEU A 30 9.69 -21.29 -3.46
N GLU A 31 10.94 -21.66 -3.74
CA GLU A 31 11.94 -20.73 -4.26
C GLU A 31 11.56 -20.19 -5.65
N GLN A 32 11.03 -21.03 -6.54
CA GLN A 32 10.54 -20.60 -7.86
C GLN A 32 9.38 -19.61 -7.75
N ILE A 33 8.39 -19.90 -6.88
CA ILE A 33 7.26 -18.99 -6.60
C ILE A 33 7.80 -17.70 -5.98
N TYR A 34 8.67 -17.79 -4.98
CA TYR A 34 9.27 -16.65 -4.33
C TYR A 34 9.96 -15.72 -5.35
N ARG A 35 10.81 -16.28 -6.22
CA ARG A 35 11.53 -15.52 -7.26
C ARG A 35 10.61 -14.83 -8.27
N GLN A 36 9.39 -15.34 -8.45
CA GLN A 36 8.39 -14.73 -9.34
C GLN A 36 7.70 -13.51 -8.72
N PHE A 37 7.49 -13.52 -7.41
CA PHE A 37 6.70 -12.50 -6.72
C PHE A 37 7.53 -11.57 -5.82
N CYS A 38 8.71 -11.99 -5.41
CA CYS A 38 9.56 -11.24 -4.50
C CYS A 38 10.87 -10.83 -5.15
N ALA A 39 11.22 -9.56 -5.05
CA ALA A 39 12.47 -9.04 -5.59
C ALA A 39 13.70 -9.46 -4.75
N GLY A 40 13.51 -9.66 -3.46
CA GLY A 40 14.54 -10.03 -2.48
C GLY A 40 14.00 -10.00 -1.07
N LEU A 41 14.81 -10.46 -0.10
CA LEU A 41 14.45 -10.48 1.33
C LEU A 41 14.66 -9.13 2.03
N ASP A 42 15.50 -8.28 1.47
CA ASP A 42 15.87 -6.99 1.99
C ASP A 42 16.17 -5.99 0.85
N HIS A 43 16.45 -4.76 1.22
CA HIS A 43 16.79 -3.71 0.27
C HIS A 43 17.99 -4.08 -0.61
N LYS A 44 19.03 -4.70 -0.04
CA LYS A 44 20.28 -5.01 -0.75
C LYS A 44 20.07 -6.11 -1.78
N THR A 45 19.41 -7.19 -1.40
CA THR A 45 19.13 -8.33 -2.29
C THR A 45 18.14 -7.98 -3.40
N SER A 46 17.17 -7.10 -3.13
CA SER A 46 16.21 -6.60 -4.12
C SER A 46 16.84 -5.75 -5.21
N MET A 47 18.01 -5.13 -4.96
CA MET A 47 18.67 -4.26 -5.94
C MET A 47 19.07 -4.97 -7.23
N LYS A 48 19.28 -6.29 -7.21
CA LYS A 48 19.55 -7.07 -8.45
C LYS A 48 18.36 -6.98 -9.41
N THR A 49 17.16 -7.15 -8.91
CA THR A 49 15.92 -7.04 -9.70
C THR A 49 15.65 -5.60 -10.12
N VAL A 50 15.81 -4.64 -9.21
CA VAL A 50 15.66 -3.22 -9.48
C VAL A 50 16.60 -2.76 -10.60
N ASN A 51 17.88 -3.13 -10.56
CA ASN A 51 18.86 -2.76 -11.60
C ASN A 51 18.55 -3.42 -12.94
N LYS A 52 18.07 -4.67 -12.94
CA LYS A 52 17.62 -5.36 -14.15
C LYS A 52 16.43 -4.66 -14.79
N LEU A 53 15.46 -4.19 -14.01
CA LEU A 53 14.32 -3.41 -14.51
C LEU A 53 14.78 -2.03 -15.01
N PHE A 54 15.64 -1.37 -14.27
CA PHE A 54 16.17 -0.05 -14.66
C PHE A 54 16.96 -0.08 -15.96
N SER A 55 17.69 -1.16 -16.27
CA SER A 55 18.34 -1.35 -17.57
C SER A 55 17.36 -1.42 -18.75
N LYS A 56 16.06 -1.56 -18.46
CA LYS A 56 14.95 -1.51 -19.43
C LYS A 56 14.12 -0.22 -19.32
N ASN A 57 14.66 0.82 -18.68
CA ASN A 57 13.98 2.08 -18.37
C ASN A 57 12.73 1.93 -17.49
N VAL A 58 12.68 0.86 -16.65
CA VAL A 58 11.61 0.63 -15.69
C VAL A 58 12.10 0.99 -14.29
N TYR A 59 11.52 2.03 -13.71
CA TYR A 59 11.75 2.41 -12.31
C TYR A 59 10.98 1.50 -11.37
N SER A 60 11.46 1.40 -10.15
CA SER A 60 10.86 0.53 -9.14
C SER A 60 10.60 1.28 -7.84
N TYR A 61 9.81 0.70 -6.97
CA TYR A 61 9.80 1.00 -5.54
C TYR A 61 9.84 -0.30 -4.75
N LEU A 62 10.43 -0.24 -3.57
CA LEU A 62 10.49 -1.38 -2.67
C LEU A 62 9.37 -1.23 -1.64
N HIS A 63 8.59 -2.29 -1.48
CA HIS A 63 7.53 -2.37 -0.49
C HIS A 63 7.91 -3.42 0.56
N TYR A 64 8.22 -2.95 1.76
CA TYR A 64 8.33 -3.84 2.90
C TYR A 64 6.92 -4.10 3.44
N SER A 65 6.36 -5.23 3.05
CA SER A 65 4.99 -5.60 3.38
C SER A 65 4.92 -6.13 4.81
N VAL A 66 4.68 -5.24 5.77
CA VAL A 66 4.33 -5.60 7.14
C VAL A 66 2.88 -5.23 7.37
N GLU A 67 2.11 -6.19 7.84
CA GLU A 67 0.70 -6.02 8.23
C GLU A 67 0.55 -6.40 9.72
N GLY A 68 -0.35 -5.70 10.42
CA GLY A 68 -0.84 -6.16 11.71
C GLY A 68 0.11 -5.96 12.89
N GLY A 69 0.61 -4.76 13.11
CA GLY A 69 1.20 -4.40 14.40
C GLY A 69 0.19 -4.63 15.54
N LYS A 70 0.67 -5.10 16.70
CA LYS A 70 -0.20 -5.44 17.83
C LYS A 70 -0.27 -4.33 18.90
N ASN A 71 0.74 -3.48 18.96
CA ASN A 71 0.89 -2.41 19.97
C ASN A 71 1.69 -1.23 19.41
N ASP A 72 1.73 -0.12 20.14
CA ASP A 72 2.42 1.10 19.71
C ASP A 72 3.90 0.88 19.43
N ALA A 73 4.60 0.07 20.21
CA ALA A 73 6.00 -0.24 19.97
C ALA A 73 6.22 -0.93 18.61
N SER A 74 5.34 -1.85 18.21
CA SER A 74 5.42 -2.48 16.89
C SER A 74 5.13 -1.49 15.76
N PHE A 75 4.16 -0.57 15.94
CA PHE A 75 3.87 0.47 14.96
C PHE A 75 5.03 1.48 14.80
N ASP A 76 5.73 1.80 15.88
CA ASP A 76 6.92 2.66 15.83
C ASP A 76 8.08 1.98 15.10
N ILE A 77 8.27 0.66 15.30
CA ILE A 77 9.25 -0.14 14.54
C ILE A 77 8.91 -0.14 13.05
N HIS A 78 7.63 -0.34 12.70
CA HIS A 78 7.19 -0.31 11.30
C HIS A 78 7.33 1.09 10.69
N CYS A 79 6.98 2.14 11.43
CA CYS A 79 7.21 3.52 11.01
C CYS A 79 8.70 3.77 10.71
N GLN A 80 9.60 3.31 11.57
CA GLN A 80 11.04 3.41 11.35
C GLN A 80 11.49 2.61 10.12
N SER A 81 10.90 1.44 9.87
CA SER A 81 11.21 0.63 8.68
C SER A 81 10.82 1.34 7.37
N VAL A 82 9.69 2.06 7.37
CA VAL A 82 9.28 2.91 6.23
C VAL A 82 10.30 4.05 6.03
N ILE A 83 10.71 4.71 7.11
CA ILE A 83 11.74 5.78 7.07
C ILE A 83 13.05 5.25 6.51
N ASN A 84 13.52 4.09 6.98
CA ASN A 84 14.73 3.46 6.45
C ASN A 84 14.63 3.16 4.95
N SER A 85 13.42 2.79 4.48
CA SER A 85 13.15 2.60 3.04
C SER A 85 13.24 3.91 2.25
N ILE A 86 12.77 5.02 2.80
CA ILE A 86 12.90 6.36 2.19
C ILE A 86 14.37 6.77 2.12
N GLU A 87 15.11 6.61 3.21
CA GLU A 87 16.54 6.92 3.27
C GLU A 87 17.33 6.08 2.28
N PHE A 88 17.05 4.78 2.19
CA PHE A 88 17.67 3.91 1.19
C PHE A 88 17.33 4.36 -0.25
N ALA A 89 16.05 4.62 -0.55
CA ALA A 89 15.61 5.07 -1.86
C ALA A 89 16.28 6.39 -2.27
N SER A 90 16.48 7.32 -1.33
CA SER A 90 17.12 8.62 -1.60
C SER A 90 18.55 8.51 -2.11
N THR A 91 19.21 7.38 -1.89
CA THR A 91 20.56 7.09 -2.41
C THR A 91 20.55 6.41 -3.79
N LYS A 92 19.36 6.18 -4.39
CA LYS A 92 19.21 5.37 -5.62
C LYS A 92 18.38 6.10 -6.67
N LYS A 93 18.96 6.34 -7.84
CA LYS A 93 18.27 6.99 -8.99
C LYS A 93 17.08 6.19 -9.52
N ASN A 94 17.10 4.86 -9.35
CA ASN A 94 16.12 3.92 -9.86
C ASN A 94 14.99 3.58 -8.89
N LEU A 95 14.95 4.25 -7.73
CA LEU A 95 13.92 4.12 -6.70
C LEU A 95 13.28 5.49 -6.38
N PRO A 96 12.48 6.08 -7.29
CA PRO A 96 11.92 7.42 -7.10
C PRO A 96 10.74 7.45 -6.11
N PHE A 97 10.24 6.29 -5.69
CA PHE A 97 9.09 6.14 -4.81
C PHE A 97 9.38 5.18 -3.66
N THR A 98 8.67 5.40 -2.56
CA THR A 98 8.46 4.42 -1.50
C THR A 98 6.96 4.26 -1.24
N VAL A 99 6.58 3.22 -0.48
CA VAL A 99 5.17 2.91 -0.22
C VAL A 99 5.01 2.36 1.18
N PHE A 100 3.86 2.63 1.82
CA PHE A 100 3.46 1.94 3.03
C PHE A 100 1.93 1.79 3.10
N LYS A 101 1.49 0.84 3.93
CA LYS A 101 0.07 0.68 4.30
C LYS A 101 -0.20 1.37 5.62
N PRO A 102 -1.29 2.15 5.73
CA PRO A 102 -1.68 2.79 6.98
C PRO A 102 -1.81 1.83 8.18
N THR A 103 -2.36 0.64 7.98
CA THR A 103 -2.49 -0.37 9.05
C THR A 103 -1.15 -0.97 9.50
N ALA A 104 -0.05 -0.72 8.82
CA ALA A 104 1.28 -1.05 9.31
C ALA A 104 1.73 -0.15 10.48
N ILE A 105 1.20 1.08 10.58
CA ILE A 105 1.63 2.10 11.56
C ILE A 105 0.52 2.53 12.53
N GLY A 106 -0.63 1.85 12.50
CA GLY A 106 -1.76 2.09 13.39
C GLY A 106 -2.76 0.95 13.36
N ARG A 107 -3.55 0.79 14.43
CA ARG A 107 -4.58 -0.24 14.49
C ARG A 107 -5.71 0.07 13.53
N ILE A 108 -6.23 -0.93 12.84
CA ILE A 108 -7.38 -0.77 11.94
C ILE A 108 -8.59 -0.15 12.65
N THR A 109 -8.86 -0.53 13.91
CA THR A 109 -9.97 0.01 14.73
C THR A 109 -9.83 1.50 15.05
N GLU A 110 -8.63 2.06 14.98
CA GLU A 110 -8.43 3.50 15.16
C GLU A 110 -8.79 4.29 13.89
N TYR A 111 -8.62 3.66 12.72
CA TYR A 111 -9.05 4.26 11.44
C TYR A 111 -10.57 4.14 11.20
N GLU A 112 -11.27 3.28 11.92
CA GLU A 112 -12.75 3.21 11.89
C GLU A 112 -13.41 4.41 12.60
N LYS A 113 -12.64 5.21 13.34
CA LYS A 113 -13.10 6.41 14.03
C LYS A 113 -12.96 7.62 13.13
N SER A 114 -13.87 8.59 13.27
CA SER A 114 -13.81 9.87 12.55
C SER A 114 -12.55 10.67 12.92
N ASP A 115 -12.13 10.61 14.18
CA ASP A 115 -10.94 11.29 14.69
C ASP A 115 -9.82 10.28 14.91
N VAL A 116 -8.82 10.37 14.06
CA VAL A 116 -7.65 9.51 14.15
C VAL A 116 -6.78 9.90 15.33
N ASN A 117 -6.31 8.89 16.06
CA ASN A 117 -5.44 9.06 17.21
C ASN A 117 -4.17 9.89 16.86
N GLN A 118 -3.78 10.80 17.77
CA GLN A 118 -2.60 11.66 17.62
C GLN A 118 -1.31 10.86 17.34
N SER A 119 -1.17 9.66 17.88
CA SER A 119 0.00 8.81 17.62
C SER A 119 0.10 8.41 16.15
N ILE A 120 -1.03 8.09 15.50
CA ILE A 120 -1.10 7.76 14.07
C ILE A 120 -0.75 9.01 13.24
N TYR A 121 -1.36 10.16 13.55
CA TYR A 121 -1.02 11.41 12.89
C TYR A 121 0.48 11.70 12.98
N ASN A 122 1.09 11.55 14.13
CA ASN A 122 2.52 11.80 14.35
C ASN A 122 3.39 10.85 13.51
N ARG A 123 3.00 9.57 13.35
CA ARG A 123 3.71 8.61 12.50
C ARG A 123 3.58 8.97 11.02
N PHE A 124 2.37 9.33 10.56
CA PHE A 124 2.16 9.84 9.20
C PHE A 124 3.01 11.06 8.91
N ASP A 125 2.95 12.06 9.80
CA ASP A 125 3.70 13.31 9.66
C ASP A 125 5.21 13.06 9.62
N ARG A 126 5.73 12.21 10.50
CA ARG A 126 7.15 11.84 10.54
C ARG A 126 7.61 11.18 9.24
N ILE A 127 6.84 10.24 8.68
CA ILE A 127 7.15 9.59 7.41
C ILE A 127 7.13 10.61 6.27
N CYS A 128 6.07 11.40 6.16
CA CYS A 128 5.91 12.39 5.09
C CYS A 128 6.94 13.51 5.16
N LYS A 129 7.34 13.92 6.37
CA LYS A 129 8.41 14.90 6.61
C LYS A 129 9.75 14.39 6.06
N ILE A 130 10.15 13.17 6.41
CA ILE A 130 11.40 12.58 5.91
C ILE A 130 11.35 12.39 4.38
N ALA A 131 10.21 11.96 3.84
CA ALA A 131 10.02 11.86 2.40
C ALA A 131 10.21 13.22 1.70
N PHE A 132 9.65 14.29 2.28
CA PHE A 132 9.81 15.66 1.80
C PHE A 132 11.26 16.14 1.86
N GLU A 133 11.94 15.97 3.01
CA GLU A 133 13.35 16.36 3.22
C GLU A 133 14.30 15.62 2.28
N LYS A 134 14.01 14.36 1.95
CA LYS A 134 14.79 13.51 1.03
C LYS A 134 14.36 13.65 -0.44
N ASN A 135 13.31 14.42 -0.73
CA ASN A 135 12.70 14.55 -2.07
C ASN A 135 12.34 13.19 -2.69
N ILE A 136 11.83 12.26 -1.86
CA ILE A 136 11.33 10.94 -2.29
C ILE A 136 9.81 10.95 -2.23
N LYS A 137 9.17 10.53 -3.31
CA LYS A 137 7.72 10.43 -3.37
C LYS A 137 7.23 9.26 -2.54
N ILE A 138 6.22 9.49 -1.70
CA ILE A 138 5.61 8.47 -0.84
C ILE A 138 4.21 8.12 -1.32
N LEU A 139 3.98 6.84 -1.62
CA LEU A 139 2.67 6.28 -1.97
C LEU A 139 2.04 5.74 -0.69
N ILE A 140 0.85 6.20 -0.36
CA ILE A 140 0.07 5.70 0.76
C ILE A 140 -0.99 4.77 0.20
N ASP A 141 -0.91 3.47 0.53
CA ASP A 141 -1.82 2.47 -0.01
C ASP A 141 -3.22 2.63 0.58
N ALA A 142 -4.23 2.42 -0.27
CA ALA A 142 -5.61 2.36 0.15
C ALA A 142 -5.91 1.00 0.82
N GLU A 143 -6.81 1.04 1.76
CA GLU A 143 -7.25 -0.12 2.52
C GLU A 143 -8.76 -0.37 2.33
N GLU A 144 -9.42 -1.07 3.25
CA GLU A 144 -10.84 -1.34 3.16
C GLU A 144 -11.69 -0.07 3.29
N SER A 145 -12.88 -0.09 2.67
CA SER A 145 -13.76 1.08 2.56
C SER A 145 -14.14 1.71 3.91
N TRP A 146 -14.29 0.89 4.94
CA TRP A 146 -14.71 1.35 6.29
C TRP A 146 -13.62 2.06 7.10
N VAL A 147 -12.37 2.04 6.61
CA VAL A 147 -11.25 2.80 7.20
C VAL A 147 -10.72 3.86 6.24
N GLN A 148 -11.14 3.81 4.96
CA GLN A 148 -10.54 4.61 3.92
C GLN A 148 -10.78 6.12 4.09
N ASP A 149 -11.93 6.53 4.60
CA ASP A 149 -12.24 7.95 4.77
C ASP A 149 -11.27 8.62 5.77
N SER A 150 -10.94 7.94 6.87
CA SER A 150 -9.95 8.42 7.83
C SER A 150 -8.54 8.48 7.23
N ILE A 151 -8.20 7.49 6.40
CA ILE A 151 -6.92 7.47 5.66
C ILE A 151 -6.88 8.63 4.66
N ASP A 152 -7.93 8.83 3.88
CA ASP A 152 -8.04 9.92 2.90
C ASP A 152 -7.86 11.28 3.56
N ASN A 153 -8.50 11.50 4.72
CA ASN A 153 -8.37 12.73 5.49
C ASN A 153 -6.92 12.97 5.96
N LEU A 154 -6.26 11.94 6.51
CA LEU A 154 -4.85 12.03 6.92
C LEU A 154 -3.94 12.36 5.73
N VAL A 155 -4.14 11.67 4.62
CA VAL A 155 -3.33 11.89 3.41
C VAL A 155 -3.53 13.29 2.86
N GLU A 156 -4.76 13.80 2.85
CA GLU A 156 -5.04 15.18 2.44
C GLU A 156 -4.36 16.20 3.36
N MET A 157 -4.36 15.97 4.68
CA MET A 157 -3.62 16.81 5.63
C MET A 157 -2.12 16.82 5.32
N MET A 158 -1.54 15.66 4.99
CA MET A 158 -0.13 15.56 4.59
C MET A 158 0.14 16.25 3.24
N MET A 159 -0.77 16.13 2.25
CA MET A 159 -0.66 16.87 0.99
C MET A 159 -0.71 18.38 1.21
N LYS A 160 -1.63 18.88 2.03
CA LYS A 160 -1.71 20.31 2.41
C LYS A 160 -0.40 20.83 2.99
N LYS A 161 0.29 20.00 3.74
CA LYS A 161 1.54 20.36 4.43
C LYS A 161 2.76 20.24 3.51
N TYR A 162 2.89 19.17 2.74
CA TYR A 162 4.12 18.80 2.05
C TYR A 162 4.07 18.92 0.51
N ASN A 163 2.89 19.09 -0.11
CA ASN A 163 2.76 19.17 -1.57
C ASN A 163 2.57 20.63 -2.06
N LYS A 164 3.28 21.60 -1.48
CA LYS A 164 3.16 22.99 -1.92
C LYS A 164 3.86 23.24 -3.25
N GLU A 165 5.14 22.94 -3.34
CA GLU A 165 5.95 23.16 -4.54
C GLU A 165 6.12 21.90 -5.38
N ASN A 166 6.34 20.75 -4.76
CA ASN A 166 6.50 19.46 -5.39
C ASN A 166 5.47 18.47 -4.86
N THR A 167 5.08 17.51 -5.70
CA THR A 167 4.21 16.42 -5.25
C THR A 167 5.06 15.34 -4.61
N ILE A 168 5.01 15.24 -3.29
CA ILE A 168 5.72 14.25 -2.48
C ILE A 168 4.77 13.16 -1.98
N VAL A 169 3.61 13.55 -1.45
CA VAL A 169 2.62 12.64 -0.86
C VAL A 169 1.58 12.28 -1.90
N PHE A 170 1.35 10.96 -2.07
CA PHE A 170 0.39 10.42 -3.02
C PHE A 170 -0.61 9.54 -2.29
N ASN A 171 -1.90 9.76 -2.55
CA ASN A 171 -2.96 8.85 -2.13
C ASN A 171 -3.19 7.74 -3.16
N THR A 172 -3.66 6.58 -2.71
CA THR A 172 -4.11 5.51 -3.59
C THR A 172 -5.63 5.51 -3.68
N VAL A 173 -6.17 5.62 -4.89
CA VAL A 173 -7.61 5.70 -5.15
C VAL A 173 -8.10 4.44 -5.84
N GLN A 174 -9.04 3.74 -5.21
CA GLN A 174 -9.59 2.45 -5.63
C GLN A 174 -10.79 2.66 -6.55
N MET A 175 -10.55 2.76 -7.87
CA MET A 175 -11.55 3.14 -8.87
C MET A 175 -12.64 2.08 -9.12
N TYR A 176 -12.59 0.93 -8.45
CA TYR A 176 -13.68 -0.07 -8.46
C TYR A 176 -14.84 0.29 -7.52
N ARG A 177 -14.68 1.32 -6.68
CA ARG A 177 -15.74 1.85 -5.80
C ARG A 177 -16.49 2.99 -6.52
N HIS A 178 -17.82 3.01 -6.36
CA HIS A 178 -18.69 3.98 -7.00
C HIS A 178 -18.50 5.43 -6.49
N ASP A 179 -17.98 5.61 -5.27
CA ASP A 179 -17.80 6.92 -4.63
C ASP A 179 -16.47 7.63 -4.97
N ARG A 180 -15.53 6.94 -5.62
CA ARG A 180 -14.16 7.46 -5.77
C ARG A 180 -14.01 8.60 -6.77
N LEU A 181 -14.88 8.69 -7.77
CA LEU A 181 -14.87 9.81 -8.71
C LEU A 181 -15.24 11.12 -8.00
N ASP A 182 -16.25 11.08 -7.13
CA ASP A 182 -16.67 12.26 -6.39
C ASP A 182 -15.66 12.66 -5.31
N TYR A 183 -15.03 11.68 -4.67
CA TYR A 183 -13.86 11.93 -3.83
C TYR A 183 -12.75 12.70 -4.58
N LEU A 184 -12.38 12.26 -5.80
CA LEU A 184 -11.35 12.94 -6.60
C LEU A 184 -11.75 14.38 -6.97
N LYS A 185 -13.01 14.64 -7.28
CA LYS A 185 -13.52 16.00 -7.55
C LYS A 185 -13.38 16.89 -6.31
N THR A 186 -13.82 16.38 -5.15
CA THR A 186 -13.72 17.09 -3.87
C THR A 186 -12.25 17.37 -3.49
N LEU A 187 -11.37 16.38 -3.68
CA LEU A 187 -9.95 16.57 -3.44
C LEU A 187 -9.34 17.65 -4.37
N LEU A 188 -9.77 17.69 -5.64
CA LEU A 188 -9.31 18.72 -6.59
C LEU A 188 -9.77 20.12 -6.17
N GLU A 189 -11.01 20.27 -5.73
CA GLU A 189 -11.55 21.56 -5.21
C GLU A 189 -10.79 21.98 -3.95
N SER A 190 -10.55 21.05 -3.02
CA SER A 190 -9.77 21.31 -1.82
C SER A 190 -8.34 21.76 -2.16
N ALA A 191 -7.71 21.10 -3.14
CA ALA A 191 -6.36 21.43 -3.59
C ALA A 191 -6.27 22.85 -4.17
N LYS A 192 -7.24 23.24 -5.00
CA LYS A 192 -7.34 24.60 -5.55
C LYS A 192 -7.54 25.64 -4.43
N LYS A 193 -8.48 25.38 -3.51
CA LYS A 193 -8.79 26.28 -2.39
C LYS A 193 -7.62 26.47 -1.43
N ASN A 194 -6.85 25.42 -1.15
CA ASN A 194 -5.79 25.43 -0.14
C ASN A 194 -4.37 25.50 -0.74
N ASN A 195 -4.27 25.68 -2.06
CA ASN A 195 -3.02 25.83 -2.81
C ASN A 195 -2.01 24.69 -2.50
N PHE A 196 -2.39 23.45 -2.84
CA PHE A 196 -1.48 22.30 -2.79
C PHE A 196 -1.61 21.43 -4.05
N LYS A 197 -0.59 20.63 -4.34
CA LYS A 197 -0.58 19.72 -5.48
C LYS A 197 -1.10 18.35 -5.09
N ILE A 198 -1.92 17.74 -5.96
CA ILE A 198 -2.46 16.41 -5.75
C ILE A 198 -1.48 15.37 -6.30
N GLY A 199 -1.19 14.34 -5.50
CA GLY A 199 -0.56 13.11 -5.94
C GLY A 199 -1.53 11.94 -5.81
N VAL A 200 -1.80 11.20 -6.89
CA VAL A 200 -2.67 10.03 -6.84
C VAL A 200 -2.08 8.84 -7.57
N LYS A 201 -2.26 7.66 -6.99
CA LYS A 201 -2.07 6.36 -7.60
C LYS A 201 -3.45 5.75 -7.86
N LEU A 202 -3.86 5.65 -9.11
CA LEU A 202 -5.14 5.02 -9.47
C LEU A 202 -4.97 3.51 -9.54
N VAL A 203 -5.80 2.77 -8.82
CA VAL A 203 -5.84 1.31 -8.85
C VAL A 203 -7.27 0.84 -9.06
N ARG A 204 -7.45 -0.39 -9.54
CA ARG A 204 -8.77 -1.00 -9.50
C ARG A 204 -9.24 -1.17 -8.07
N GLY A 205 -8.42 -1.86 -7.29
CA GLY A 205 -8.65 -2.22 -5.89
C GLY A 205 -8.45 -3.71 -5.66
N ALA A 206 -8.14 -4.09 -4.41
CA ALA A 206 -7.76 -5.45 -4.04
C ALA A 206 -8.76 -6.15 -3.11
N TYR A 207 -9.77 -5.44 -2.58
CA TYR A 207 -10.61 -5.93 -1.48
C TYR A 207 -12.03 -6.34 -1.90
N ILE A 208 -12.29 -6.61 -3.19
CA ILE A 208 -13.64 -6.92 -3.73
C ILE A 208 -14.37 -8.00 -2.91
N GLU A 209 -13.71 -9.13 -2.65
CA GLU A 209 -14.32 -10.23 -1.91
C GLU A 209 -14.63 -9.84 -0.46
N LYS A 210 -13.73 -9.10 0.18
CA LYS A 210 -13.84 -8.67 1.57
C LYS A 210 -14.95 -7.63 1.73
N GLU A 211 -15.02 -6.66 0.82
CA GLU A 211 -16.08 -5.64 0.73
C GLU A 211 -17.45 -6.27 0.55
N ASN A 212 -17.61 -7.12 -0.46
CA ASN A 212 -18.87 -7.81 -0.73
C ASN A 212 -19.31 -8.71 0.41
N LYS A 213 -18.38 -9.42 1.07
CA LYS A 213 -18.68 -10.26 2.24
C LYS A 213 -19.17 -9.42 3.40
N ARG A 214 -18.51 -8.27 3.71
CA ARG A 214 -18.92 -7.36 4.76
C ARG A 214 -20.29 -6.74 4.46
N ALA A 215 -20.49 -6.22 3.25
CA ALA A 215 -21.76 -5.64 2.83
C ALA A 215 -22.93 -6.63 2.98
N LYS A 216 -22.75 -7.88 2.55
CA LYS A 216 -23.74 -8.95 2.71
C LYS A 216 -24.01 -9.25 4.18
N SER A 217 -22.99 -9.34 5.04
CA SER A 217 -23.15 -9.69 6.45
C SER A 217 -23.83 -8.58 7.25
N LEU A 218 -23.58 -7.33 6.94
CA LEU A 218 -24.12 -6.15 7.60
C LEU A 218 -25.33 -5.53 6.89
N LYS A 219 -25.76 -6.14 5.74
CA LYS A 219 -26.96 -5.77 4.98
C LYS A 219 -26.95 -4.32 4.48
N TYR A 220 -25.81 -3.85 3.97
CA TYR A 220 -25.70 -2.58 3.25
C TYR A 220 -25.28 -2.80 1.80
N GLU A 221 -25.45 -1.77 0.95
CA GLU A 221 -25.04 -1.83 -0.45
C GLU A 221 -23.50 -1.89 -0.58
N SER A 222 -22.99 -2.83 -1.40
CA SER A 222 -21.55 -2.92 -1.62
C SER A 222 -20.99 -1.64 -2.22
N PRO A 223 -19.85 -1.12 -1.76
CA PRO A 223 -19.22 0.04 -2.38
C PRO A 223 -18.62 -0.27 -3.77
N ILE A 224 -18.62 -1.55 -4.17
CA ILE A 224 -18.02 -2.00 -5.43
C ILE A 224 -18.99 -1.79 -6.60
N CYS A 225 -18.51 -1.19 -7.68
CA CYS A 225 -19.28 -1.05 -8.91
C CYS A 225 -19.78 -2.40 -9.43
N VAL A 226 -21.04 -2.45 -9.83
CA VAL A 226 -21.73 -3.70 -10.25
C VAL A 226 -21.29 -4.13 -11.65
N SER A 227 -20.96 -3.17 -12.53
CA SER A 227 -20.50 -3.41 -13.91
C SER A 227 -19.24 -2.63 -14.23
N LYS A 228 -18.54 -3.09 -15.25
CA LYS A 228 -17.40 -2.39 -15.83
C LYS A 228 -17.87 -1.30 -16.79
#